data_010824a5f23f9969f2b124d021c0cd8b
#
_entry.id   010824a5f23f9969f2b124d021c0cd8b
#
_cell.length_a   1.000
_cell.length_b   1.000
_cell.length_c   1.000
_cell.angle_alpha   90.00
_cell.angle_beta   90.00
_cell.angle_gamma   90.00
#
_symmetry.space_group_name_H-M   'P 1'
#
loop_
_entity.id
_entity.type
_entity.pdbx_description
1 polymer ?
#
loop_
_entity_poly.entity_id
_entity_poly.type
_entity_poly.pdbx_seq_one_letter_code
_entity_poly.pdbx_strand_id
1 'polypeptide(L)'
;MKEELIAGLLKIFGNNISMIILYGSVARNEYTDESDIDIAIILKNEIDNKTKEQFINWSADMDIRYDRVFSIIDIKESNIQKWG
;
A
#
# COMPACT_ATOMS: atom_id res chain seq x y z
N MET A 1 -9.25 9.97 -2.11
CA MET A 1 -8.41 9.14 -1.22
C MET A 1 -7.76 7.97 -1.94
N LYS A 2 -8.55 7.17 -2.65
CA LYS A 2 -8.06 5.98 -3.34
C LYS A 2 -7.01 6.33 -4.40
N GLU A 3 -7.29 7.33 -5.20
CA GLU A 3 -6.36 7.77 -6.26
C GLU A 3 -5.07 8.31 -5.67
N GLU A 4 -5.16 9.00 -4.55
CA GLU A 4 -3.98 9.55 -3.88
C GLU A 4 -3.10 8.45 -3.30
N LEU A 5 -3.72 7.39 -2.76
CA LEU A 5 -2.99 6.22 -2.28
C LEU A 5 -2.20 5.57 -3.40
N ILE A 6 -2.86 5.32 -4.52
CA ILE A 6 -2.23 4.67 -5.66
C ILE A 6 -1.11 5.55 -6.21
N ALA A 7 -1.37 6.85 -6.36
CA ALA A 7 -0.37 7.77 -6.88
C ALA A 7 0.85 7.83 -5.97
N GLY A 8 0.64 7.85 -4.66
CA GLY A 8 1.74 7.87 -3.69
C GLY A 8 2.59 6.60 -3.75
N LEU A 9 1.94 5.45 -3.85
CA LEU A 9 2.64 4.18 -3.95
C LEU A 9 3.45 4.10 -5.24
N LEU A 10 2.88 4.53 -6.34
CA LEU A 10 3.59 4.56 -7.62
C LEU A 10 4.77 5.53 -7.61
N LYS A 11 4.63 6.64 -6.90
CA LYS A 11 5.71 7.62 -6.78
C LYS A 11 6.89 7.04 -5.98
N ILE A 12 6.59 6.29 -4.93
CA ILE A 12 7.63 5.73 -4.06
C ILE A 12 8.31 4.53 -4.70
N PHE A 13 7.53 3.60 -5.23
CA PHE A 13 8.04 2.33 -5.73
C PHE A 13 8.25 2.31 -7.25
N GLY A 14 7.53 3.16 -7.97
CA GLY A 14 7.67 3.24 -9.42
C GLY A 14 7.39 1.93 -10.12
N ASN A 15 8.29 1.55 -11.02
CA ASN A 15 8.12 0.32 -11.80
C ASN A 15 8.30 -0.96 -11.00
N ASN A 16 8.71 -0.85 -9.73
CA ASN A 16 8.88 -2.03 -8.89
C ASN A 16 7.55 -2.63 -8.45
N ILE A 17 6.45 -1.88 -8.54
CA ILE A 17 5.13 -2.40 -8.20
C ILE A 17 4.61 -3.26 -9.34
N SER A 18 4.30 -4.51 -9.03
CA SER A 18 3.66 -5.43 -9.96
C SER A 18 2.15 -5.30 -9.89
N MET A 19 1.62 -5.15 -8.68
CA MET A 19 0.18 -5.09 -8.47
C MET A 19 -0.12 -4.40 -7.15
N ILE A 20 -1.25 -3.71 -7.10
CA ILE A 20 -1.78 -3.12 -5.87
C ILE A 20 -3.15 -3.72 -5.65
N ILE A 21 -3.37 -4.29 -4.48
CA ILE A 21 -4.64 -4.91 -4.12
C ILE A 21 -5.26 -4.14 -2.96
N LEU A 22 -6.43 -3.58 -3.20
CA LEU A 22 -7.22 -2.94 -2.17
C LEU A 22 -8.29 -3.93 -1.70
N TYR A 23 -8.36 -4.14 -0.41
CA TYR A 23 -9.35 -5.06 0.11
C TYR A 23 -10.02 -4.48 1.36
N GLY A 24 -10.96 -5.22 1.92
CA GLY A 24 -11.74 -4.73 3.03
C GLY A 24 -12.79 -3.71 2.58
N SER A 25 -13.15 -2.81 3.46
CA SER A 25 -14.26 -1.88 3.19
C SER A 25 -13.95 -0.89 2.06
N VAL A 26 -12.69 -0.55 1.84
CA VAL A 26 -12.31 0.36 0.75
C VAL A 26 -12.63 -0.26 -0.60
N ALA A 27 -12.32 -1.56 -0.77
CA ALA A 27 -12.57 -2.25 -2.02
C ALA A 27 -14.06 -2.34 -2.33
N ARG A 28 -14.90 -2.37 -1.29
CA ARG A 28 -16.35 -2.47 -1.45
C ARG A 28 -17.06 -1.13 -1.44
N ASN A 29 -16.32 -0.04 -1.28
CA ASN A 29 -16.87 1.31 -1.13
C ASN A 29 -17.82 1.45 0.07
N GLU A 30 -17.59 0.65 1.09
CA GLU A 30 -18.40 0.66 2.31
C GLU A 30 -17.63 1.21 3.50
N TYR A 31 -16.62 2.01 3.25
CA TYR A 31 -15.78 2.53 4.32
C TYR A 31 -16.47 3.66 5.07
N THR A 32 -16.21 3.70 6.36
CA THR A 32 -16.65 4.78 7.23
C THR A 32 -15.42 5.48 7.79
N ASP A 33 -15.63 6.52 8.60
CA ASP A 33 -14.52 7.25 9.21
C ASP A 33 -13.68 6.39 10.15
N GLU A 34 -14.25 5.29 10.63
CA GLU A 34 -13.58 4.40 11.58
C GLU A 34 -12.98 3.16 10.91
N SER A 35 -13.22 2.99 9.62
CA SER A 35 -12.74 1.80 8.91
C SER A 35 -11.25 1.86 8.64
N ASP A 36 -10.57 0.73 8.89
CA ASP A 36 -9.18 0.57 8.48
C ASP A 36 -9.11 0.39 6.97
N ILE A 37 -8.02 0.84 6.40
CA ILE A 37 -7.79 0.69 4.98
C ILE A 37 -6.71 -0.37 4.79
N ASP A 38 -7.08 -1.47 4.15
CA ASP A 38 -6.20 -2.62 3.95
C ASP A 38 -5.69 -2.65 2.50
N ILE A 39 -4.38 -2.64 2.35
CA ILE A 39 -3.74 -2.60 1.05
C ILE A 39 -2.62 -3.63 1.02
N ALA A 40 -2.56 -4.42 -0.05
CA ALA A 40 -1.41 -5.27 -0.31
C ALA A 40 -0.73 -4.78 -1.58
N ILE A 41 0.58 -4.59 -1.53
CA ILE A 41 1.35 -4.23 -2.70
C ILE A 41 2.30 -5.37 -3.03
N ILE A 42 2.36 -5.70 -4.31
CA ILE A 42 3.22 -6.78 -4.79
C ILE A 42 4.40 -6.17 -5.50
N LEU A 43 5.59 -6.45 -5.01
CA LEU A 43 6.83 -5.87 -5.52
C LEU A 43 7.61 -6.90 -6.31
N LYS A 44 8.20 -6.45 -7.41
CA LYS A 44 9.03 -7.31 -8.27
C LYS A 44 10.36 -7.62 -7.61
N ASN A 45 10.95 -6.64 -6.95
CA ASN A 45 12.27 -6.75 -6.33
C ASN A 45 12.24 -6.21 -4.92
N GLU A 46 13.25 -6.54 -4.15
CA GLU A 46 13.41 -5.99 -2.82
C GLU A 46 13.65 -4.48 -2.90
N ILE A 47 13.20 -3.76 -1.89
CA ILE A 47 13.42 -2.32 -1.82
C ILE A 47 14.61 -2.02 -0.91
N ASP A 48 15.28 -0.91 -1.20
CA ASP A 48 16.40 -0.48 -0.37
C ASP A 48 15.87 0.26 0.88
N ASN A 49 16.79 0.56 1.79
CA ASN A 49 16.43 1.21 3.04
C ASN A 49 15.84 2.61 2.80
N LYS A 50 16.33 3.31 1.80
CA LYS A 50 15.85 4.65 1.47
C LYS A 50 14.39 4.61 1.01
N THR A 51 14.05 3.68 0.15
CA THR A 51 12.69 3.51 -0.33
C THR A 51 11.76 3.10 0.79
N LYS A 52 12.22 2.20 1.65
CA LYS A 52 11.45 1.75 2.81
C LYS A 52 11.16 2.91 3.74
N GLU A 53 12.15 3.76 3.98
CA GLU A 53 11.99 4.93 4.83
C GLU A 53 10.98 5.90 4.25
N GLN A 54 11.05 6.15 2.93
CA GLN A 54 10.08 6.99 2.25
C GLN A 54 8.67 6.43 2.38
N PHE A 55 8.54 5.13 2.26
CA PHE A 55 7.25 4.46 2.39
C PHE A 55 6.67 4.62 3.80
N ILE A 56 7.49 4.39 4.82
CA ILE A 56 7.06 4.52 6.21
C ILE A 56 6.61 5.95 6.50
N ASN A 57 7.39 6.94 6.08
CA ASN A 57 7.07 8.34 6.30
C ASN A 57 5.79 8.74 5.57
N TRP A 58 5.62 8.29 4.35
CA TRP A 58 4.41 8.56 3.57
C TRP A 58 3.19 7.93 4.22
N SER A 59 3.31 6.67 4.68
CA SER A 59 2.22 5.96 5.32
C SER A 59 1.76 6.66 6.59
N ALA A 60 2.72 7.11 7.40
CA ALA A 60 2.41 7.86 8.62
C ALA A 60 1.72 9.18 8.31
N ASP A 61 2.17 9.88 7.28
CA ASP A 61 1.56 11.13 6.86
C ASP A 61 0.12 10.92 6.40
N MET A 62 -0.14 9.84 5.67
CA MET A 62 -1.48 9.51 5.22
C MET A 62 -2.40 9.18 6.39
N ASP A 63 -1.89 8.45 7.40
CA ASP A 63 -2.66 8.14 8.60
C ASP A 63 -3.12 9.42 9.29
N ILE A 64 -2.23 10.38 9.40
CA ILE A 64 -2.53 11.65 10.06
C ILE A 64 -3.49 12.49 9.21
N ARG A 65 -3.23 12.54 7.91
CA ARG A 65 -4.02 13.39 7.01
C ARG A 65 -5.48 12.96 6.92
N TYR A 66 -5.71 11.66 6.89
CA TYR A 66 -7.07 11.13 6.75
C TYR A 66 -7.68 10.64 8.04
N ASP A 67 -6.92 10.72 9.14
CA ASP A 67 -7.37 10.26 10.45
C ASP A 67 -7.87 8.80 10.39
N ARG A 68 -7.08 7.96 9.72
CA ARG A 68 -7.41 6.54 9.52
C ARG A 68 -6.15 5.70 9.66
N VAL A 69 -6.34 4.43 9.98
CA VAL A 69 -5.25 3.47 10.03
C VAL A 69 -5.13 2.80 8.67
N PHE A 70 -3.95 2.90 8.07
CA PHE A 70 -3.63 2.24 6.81
C PHE A 70 -2.80 1.01 7.09
N SER A 71 -3.34 -0.16 6.81
CA SER A 71 -2.62 -1.42 6.94
C SER A 71 -2.09 -1.80 5.57
N ILE A 72 -0.82 -1.49 5.33
CA ILE A 72 -0.18 -1.72 4.04
C ILE A 72 0.88 -2.80 4.20
N ILE A 73 0.72 -3.89 3.48
CA ILE A 73 1.69 -4.98 3.48
C ILE A 73 2.34 -5.07 2.11
N ASP A 74 3.64 -5.30 2.12
CA ASP A 74 4.41 -5.50 0.90
C ASP A 74 4.73 -6.98 0.76
N ILE A 75 4.44 -7.51 -0.41
CA ILE A 75 4.65 -8.93 -0.71
C ILE A 75 5.55 -8.99 -1.93
N LYS A 76 6.61 -9.79 -1.83
CA LYS A 76 7.49 -9.99 -2.95
C LYS A 76 6.82 -10.93 -3.95
N GLU A 77 6.89 -10.57 -5.24
CA GLU A 77 6.22 -11.34 -6.29
C GLU A 77 6.62 -12.82 -6.29
N SER A 78 7.90 -13.11 -6.02
CA SER A 78 8.38 -14.47 -5.96
C SER A 78 7.72 -15.30 -4.86
N ASN A 79 7.28 -14.67 -3.79
CA ASN A 79 6.59 -15.36 -2.70
C ASN A 79 5.18 -15.79 -3.11
N ILE A 80 4.55 -15.04 -3.99
CA ILE A 80 3.22 -15.39 -4.49
C ILE A 80 3.27 -16.62 -5.38
N GLN A 81 4.30 -16.73 -6.20
CA GLN A 81 4.47 -17.88 -7.08
C GLN A 81 4.60 -19.19 -6.33
N LYS A 82 5.11 -19.14 -5.11
CA LYS A 82 5.25 -20.34 -4.28
C LYS A 82 3.91 -20.88 -3.78
N TRP A 83 2.90 -20.04 -3.76
CA TRP A 83 1.58 -20.41 -3.27
C TRP A 83 0.70 -21.00 -4.37
N GLY A 84 1.05 -20.72 -5.60
CA GLY A 84 0.35 -21.23 -6.74
C GLY A 84 0.89 -22.60 -7.14
#